data_57350bb7e42abdfd768d7d3f9fa623c7
#
_entry.id   57350bb7e42abdfd768d7d3f9fa623c7
#
_cell.length_a   1.000
_cell.length_b   1.000
_cell.length_c   1.000
_cell.angle_alpha   90.00
_cell.angle_beta   90.00
_cell.angle_gamma   90.00
#
_symmetry.space_group_name_H-M   'P 1'
#
loop_
_entity.id
_entity.type
_entity.pdbx_description
1 polymer ?
#
loop_
_entity_poly.entity_id
_entity_poly.type
_entity_poly.pdbx_seq_one_letter_code
_entity_poly.pdbx_strand_id
1 'polypeptide(L)'
;VIKLKNIVPYIFIAIIAVGAVLSSMSNYAFDATAEQLKKPTENSIAKRKVDEIFGTDHQLAVIVPSGDYDREAKVISLVEENPSINSALGLANTELDDDHILTEKINARETSKLMNIDYDLCCLLFQAYGAEHDEYNAIFGDVNDYEVPIIDLFMYVHEKMDLGVINLDEDQTNDINDLYDKLTDAKDQLESDNYSRIIFTYKCDIESDEAYQMLKDVRSDVEKYYDECLLVSDSVNSRDLGDSFGGDNNKINLITILALLLILMFTFRSAGVPVLLVLAIQGSVWINFSIPFLTGQRLYFLAYLVVSSIQ
;
A
#
# COMPACT_ATOMS: atom_id res chain seq x y z
N VAL A 1 1.40 -24.50 -53.84
CA VAL A 1 1.06 -23.09 -53.58
C VAL A 1 0.03 -22.57 -54.56
N ILE A 2 0.17 -22.81 -55.84
CA ILE A 2 -0.73 -22.24 -56.88
C ILE A 2 -2.18 -22.79 -56.77
N LYS A 3 -2.37 -24.06 -56.39
CA LYS A 3 -3.70 -24.66 -56.19
C LYS A 3 -4.40 -24.17 -54.91
N LEU A 4 -3.65 -23.68 -53.93
CA LEU A 4 -4.16 -23.23 -52.60
C LEU A 4 -4.32 -21.71 -52.50
N LYS A 5 -3.98 -20.95 -53.54
CA LYS A 5 -3.98 -19.46 -53.50
C LYS A 5 -5.32 -18.84 -53.09
N ASN A 6 -6.43 -19.52 -53.40
CA ASN A 6 -7.75 -19.04 -53.07
C ASN A 6 -8.21 -19.44 -51.65
N ILE A 7 -7.57 -20.43 -51.03
CA ILE A 7 -7.93 -20.94 -49.70
C ILE A 7 -7.06 -20.33 -48.60
N VAL A 8 -5.79 -20.08 -48.87
CA VAL A 8 -4.80 -19.52 -47.92
C VAL A 8 -5.27 -18.21 -47.27
N PRO A 9 -5.85 -17.22 -47.96
CA PRO A 9 -6.30 -15.99 -47.33
C PRO A 9 -7.41 -16.25 -46.30
N TYR A 10 -8.34 -17.15 -46.56
CA TYR A 10 -9.42 -17.47 -45.62
C TYR A 10 -8.91 -18.18 -44.38
N ILE A 11 -7.93 -19.10 -44.53
CA ILE A 11 -7.28 -19.75 -43.39
C ILE A 11 -6.56 -18.71 -42.55
N PHE A 12 -5.83 -17.78 -43.20
CA PHE A 12 -5.09 -16.73 -42.51
C PHE A 12 -6.03 -15.81 -41.70
N ILE A 13 -7.14 -15.37 -42.30
CA ILE A 13 -8.15 -14.55 -41.62
C ILE A 13 -8.76 -15.33 -40.45
N ALA A 14 -9.06 -16.63 -40.62
CA ALA A 14 -9.58 -17.45 -39.52
C ALA A 14 -8.58 -17.57 -38.37
N ILE A 15 -7.29 -17.76 -38.65
CA ILE A 15 -6.23 -17.78 -37.61
C ILE A 15 -6.14 -16.44 -36.88
N ILE A 16 -6.17 -15.33 -37.62
CA ILE A 16 -6.18 -13.97 -37.01
C ILE A 16 -7.40 -13.79 -36.09
N ALA A 17 -8.59 -14.16 -36.53
CA ALA A 17 -9.81 -14.04 -35.75
C ALA A 17 -9.73 -14.87 -34.45
N VAL A 18 -9.25 -16.10 -34.52
CA VAL A 18 -9.01 -16.95 -33.36
C VAL A 18 -7.96 -16.32 -32.46
N GLY A 19 -6.83 -15.84 -33.00
CA GLY A 19 -5.78 -15.16 -32.27
C GLY A 19 -6.29 -13.92 -31.53
N ALA A 20 -7.15 -13.11 -32.17
CA ALA A 20 -7.75 -11.93 -31.56
C ALA A 20 -8.62 -12.31 -30.34
N VAL A 21 -9.46 -13.35 -30.48
CA VAL A 21 -10.31 -13.83 -29.35
C VAL A 21 -9.44 -14.37 -28.22
N LEU A 22 -8.46 -15.22 -28.51
CA LEU A 22 -7.59 -15.80 -27.50
C LEU A 22 -6.71 -14.74 -26.81
N SER A 23 -6.22 -13.76 -27.58
CA SER A 23 -5.47 -12.62 -27.03
C SER A 23 -6.29 -11.79 -26.06
N SER A 24 -7.59 -11.58 -26.33
CA SER A 24 -8.46 -10.84 -25.43
C SER A 24 -8.82 -11.60 -24.14
N MET A 25 -8.57 -12.90 -24.11
CA MET A 25 -8.76 -13.77 -22.92
C MET A 25 -7.47 -13.96 -22.11
N SER A 26 -6.34 -13.39 -22.56
CA SER A 26 -5.08 -13.50 -21.85
C SER A 26 -5.10 -12.67 -20.56
N ASN A 27 -4.70 -13.29 -19.45
CA ASN A 27 -4.56 -12.62 -18.17
C ASN A 27 -3.26 -11.82 -18.11
N TYR A 28 -3.35 -10.61 -17.58
CA TYR A 28 -2.18 -9.76 -17.38
C TYR A 28 -1.64 -9.90 -15.97
N ALA A 29 -0.33 -9.70 -15.84
CA ALA A 29 0.36 -9.53 -14.58
C ALA A 29 0.90 -8.09 -14.53
N PHE A 30 0.67 -7.41 -13.44
CA PHE A 30 1.06 -6.02 -13.22
C PHE A 30 2.27 -5.92 -12.29
N ASP A 31 2.47 -6.93 -11.44
CA ASP A 31 3.68 -7.07 -10.64
C ASP A 31 4.75 -7.89 -11.38
N ALA A 32 5.99 -7.38 -11.37
CA ALA A 32 7.17 -8.02 -11.97
C ALA A 32 7.81 -9.02 -11.01
N THR A 33 7.04 -9.95 -10.46
CA THR A 33 7.63 -10.97 -9.60
C THR A 33 8.52 -11.94 -10.39
N ALA A 34 9.56 -12.43 -9.72
CA ALA A 34 10.57 -13.31 -10.31
C ALA A 34 10.02 -14.67 -10.81
N GLU A 35 8.79 -15.03 -10.44
CA GLU A 35 8.13 -16.26 -10.90
C GLU A 35 7.84 -16.28 -12.40
N GLN A 36 7.76 -15.12 -13.04
CA GLN A 36 7.49 -15.01 -14.47
C GLN A 36 8.72 -15.24 -15.36
N LEU A 37 9.91 -15.32 -14.78
CA LEU A 37 11.12 -15.58 -15.52
C LEU A 37 11.29 -17.08 -15.80
N LYS A 38 11.31 -17.48 -17.07
CA LYS A 38 11.54 -18.89 -17.49
C LYS A 38 12.83 -19.50 -16.95
N LYS A 39 13.79 -18.68 -16.52
CA LYS A 39 15.03 -19.12 -15.87
C LYS A 39 15.13 -18.41 -14.53
N PRO A 40 14.96 -19.13 -13.43
CA PRO A 40 15.11 -18.55 -12.11
C PRO A 40 16.54 -18.02 -11.94
N THR A 41 16.66 -16.78 -11.52
CA THR A 41 17.94 -16.17 -11.11
C THR A 41 18.31 -16.65 -9.72
N GLU A 42 19.59 -16.54 -9.32
CA GLU A 42 20.01 -16.85 -7.95
C GLU A 42 19.18 -16.09 -6.91
N ASN A 43 18.87 -14.83 -7.18
CA ASN A 43 18.03 -14.00 -6.32
C ASN A 43 16.59 -14.53 -6.20
N SER A 44 15.98 -14.97 -7.32
CA SER A 44 14.62 -15.54 -7.29
C SER A 44 14.57 -16.89 -6.57
N ILE A 45 15.64 -17.68 -6.65
CA ILE A 45 15.77 -18.93 -5.91
C ILE A 45 15.90 -18.65 -4.41
N ALA A 46 16.75 -17.66 -4.06
CA ALA A 46 16.95 -17.25 -2.68
C ALA A 46 15.64 -16.69 -2.07
N LYS A 47 14.95 -15.78 -2.79
CA LYS A 47 13.65 -15.23 -2.36
C LYS A 47 12.65 -16.34 -2.11
N ARG A 48 12.44 -17.23 -3.06
CA ARG A 48 11.50 -18.38 -2.89
C ARG A 48 11.84 -19.23 -1.68
N LYS A 49 13.12 -19.45 -1.41
CA LYS A 49 13.55 -20.21 -0.24
C LYS A 49 13.28 -19.48 1.08
N VAL A 50 13.39 -18.14 1.08
CA VAL A 50 12.98 -17.30 2.22
C VAL A 50 11.46 -17.39 2.40
N ASP A 51 10.70 -17.22 1.33
CA ASP A 51 9.22 -17.30 1.35
C ASP A 51 8.71 -18.67 1.80
N GLU A 52 9.37 -19.77 1.39
CA GLU A 52 9.04 -21.13 1.83
C GLU A 52 9.31 -21.37 3.33
N ILE A 53 10.35 -20.74 3.89
CA ILE A 53 10.79 -20.98 5.29
C ILE A 53 10.09 -20.01 6.25
N PHE A 54 9.99 -18.74 5.89
CA PHE A 54 9.51 -17.66 6.76
C PHE A 54 8.09 -17.18 6.42
N GLY A 55 7.55 -17.63 5.28
CA GLY A 55 6.31 -17.10 4.71
C GLY A 55 6.55 -15.83 3.90
N THR A 56 5.53 -15.44 3.15
CA THR A 56 5.54 -14.19 2.37
C THR A 56 4.68 -13.18 3.12
N ASP A 57 5.29 -12.13 3.65
CA ASP A 57 4.57 -11.02 4.26
C ASP A 57 4.60 -9.81 3.32
N HIS A 58 3.41 -9.36 2.94
CA HIS A 58 3.21 -8.12 2.21
C HIS A 58 2.74 -7.03 3.16
N GLN A 59 3.05 -5.78 2.83
CA GLN A 59 2.67 -4.65 3.66
C GLN A 59 1.57 -3.81 2.99
N LEU A 60 0.62 -3.38 3.80
CA LEU A 60 -0.41 -2.40 3.47
C LEU A 60 -0.27 -1.23 4.43
N ALA A 61 0.15 -0.07 3.94
CA ALA A 61 0.11 1.16 4.70
C ALA A 61 -1.26 1.82 4.53
N VAL A 62 -1.91 2.10 5.63
CA VAL A 62 -3.14 2.89 5.72
C VAL A 62 -2.79 4.24 6.31
N ILE A 63 -3.08 5.31 5.59
CA ILE A 63 -2.81 6.68 6.00
C ILE A 63 -4.15 7.33 6.34
N VAL A 64 -4.26 7.84 7.56
CA VAL A 64 -5.45 8.49 8.11
C VAL A 64 -5.07 9.84 8.76
N PRO A 65 -6.01 10.77 8.97
CA PRO A 65 -5.75 11.97 9.74
C PRO A 65 -5.22 11.66 11.15
N SER A 66 -4.18 12.36 11.61
CA SER A 66 -3.54 12.20 12.93
C SER A 66 -4.37 12.80 14.07
N GLY A 67 -3.98 12.51 15.31
CA GLY A 67 -4.44 13.20 16.51
C GLY A 67 -5.58 12.50 17.27
N ASP A 68 -6.02 11.29 16.90
CA ASP A 68 -7.03 10.52 17.62
C ASP A 68 -6.60 9.05 17.78
N TYR A 69 -5.81 8.79 18.80
CA TYR A 69 -5.28 7.45 19.10
C TYR A 69 -6.37 6.44 19.45
N ASP A 70 -7.48 6.88 20.10
CA ASP A 70 -8.61 6.00 20.41
C ASP A 70 -9.32 5.51 19.15
N ARG A 71 -9.37 6.35 18.13
CA ARG A 71 -9.93 6.01 16.83
C ARG A 71 -9.00 5.09 16.04
N GLU A 72 -7.70 5.37 16.08
CA GLU A 72 -6.66 4.53 15.46
C GLU A 72 -6.69 3.12 16.07
N ALA A 73 -6.72 2.98 17.39
CA ALA A 73 -6.83 1.69 18.09
C ALA A 73 -8.07 0.88 17.66
N LYS A 74 -9.22 1.54 17.49
CA LYS A 74 -10.45 0.88 17.01
C LYS A 74 -10.31 0.37 15.58
N VAL A 75 -9.69 1.16 14.70
CA VAL A 75 -9.42 0.74 13.32
C VAL A 75 -8.47 -0.45 13.30
N ILE A 76 -7.37 -0.40 14.06
CA ILE A 76 -6.42 -1.51 14.17
C ILE A 76 -7.15 -2.78 14.60
N SER A 77 -7.89 -2.74 15.72
CA SER A 77 -8.61 -3.91 16.23
C SER A 77 -9.62 -4.46 15.24
N LEU A 78 -10.34 -3.59 14.51
CA LEU A 78 -11.35 -4.01 13.54
C LEU A 78 -10.70 -4.66 12.30
N VAL A 79 -9.60 -4.10 11.80
CA VAL A 79 -8.89 -4.62 10.63
C VAL A 79 -8.17 -5.94 10.94
N GLU A 80 -7.67 -6.11 12.16
CA GLU A 80 -7.05 -7.38 12.62
C GLU A 80 -8.06 -8.55 12.72
N GLU A 81 -9.36 -8.29 12.78
CA GLU A 81 -10.38 -9.33 12.68
C GLU A 81 -10.44 -9.97 11.27
N ASN A 82 -9.87 -9.33 10.26
CA ASN A 82 -9.81 -9.89 8.91
C ASN A 82 -8.80 -11.05 8.83
N PRO A 83 -9.22 -12.25 8.43
CA PRO A 83 -8.35 -13.45 8.44
C PRO A 83 -7.14 -13.37 7.51
N SER A 84 -7.14 -12.46 6.54
CA SER A 84 -6.01 -12.25 5.61
C SER A 84 -4.94 -11.32 6.20
N ILE A 85 -5.23 -10.62 7.32
CA ILE A 85 -4.29 -9.77 8.04
C ILE A 85 -3.56 -10.57 9.11
N ASN A 86 -2.25 -10.39 9.19
CA ASN A 86 -1.40 -11.08 10.17
C ASN A 86 -1.12 -10.25 11.41
N SER A 87 -0.80 -8.98 11.20
CA SER A 87 -0.42 -8.04 12.26
C SER A 87 -0.65 -6.61 11.83
N ALA A 88 -0.75 -5.73 12.79
CA ALA A 88 -0.80 -4.29 12.61
C ALA A 88 0.30 -3.61 13.42
N LEU A 89 0.80 -2.49 12.92
CA LEU A 89 1.74 -1.60 13.58
C LEU A 89 1.27 -0.16 13.37
N GLY A 90 0.86 0.49 14.43
CA GLY A 90 0.53 1.91 14.51
C GLY A 90 0.95 2.46 15.86
N LEU A 91 0.87 3.77 16.08
CA LEU A 91 1.18 4.32 17.39
C LEU A 91 0.25 3.79 18.48
N ALA A 92 -1.02 3.60 18.14
CA ALA A 92 -2.05 3.17 19.08
C ALA A 92 -1.89 1.73 19.58
N ASN A 93 -1.01 0.91 18.99
CA ASN A 93 -0.70 -0.44 19.46
C ASN A 93 0.81 -0.68 19.66
N THR A 94 1.63 0.37 19.64
CA THR A 94 3.06 0.24 19.90
C THR A 94 3.28 0.12 21.42
N GLU A 95 3.96 -0.96 21.84
CA GLU A 95 4.29 -1.23 23.23
C GLU A 95 5.41 -0.32 23.71
N LEU A 96 5.27 0.24 24.90
CA LEU A 96 6.30 0.96 25.64
C LEU A 96 7.15 -0.01 26.46
N ASP A 97 6.47 -0.88 27.19
CA ASP A 97 6.99 -1.98 27.98
C ASP A 97 5.99 -3.15 28.00
N ASP A 98 6.23 -4.18 28.84
CA ASP A 98 5.39 -5.37 28.93
C ASP A 98 3.95 -5.08 29.40
N ASP A 99 3.70 -3.94 30.04
CA ASP A 99 2.44 -3.59 30.69
C ASP A 99 1.73 -2.38 30.05
N HIS A 100 2.43 -1.56 29.25
CA HIS A 100 1.94 -0.28 28.73
C HIS A 100 2.13 -0.13 27.22
N ILE A 101 1.16 0.52 26.56
CA ILE A 101 1.27 1.01 25.18
C ILE A 101 1.51 2.53 25.14
N LEU A 102 2.15 3.03 24.09
CA LEU A 102 2.56 4.43 23.97
C LEU A 102 1.42 5.43 24.09
N THR A 103 0.24 5.06 23.62
CA THR A 103 -0.94 5.92 23.56
C THR A 103 -1.93 5.66 24.69
N GLU A 104 -1.57 4.77 25.64
CA GLU A 104 -2.36 4.56 26.85
C GLU A 104 -2.48 5.86 27.63
N LYS A 105 -3.69 6.13 28.11
CA LYS A 105 -3.97 7.33 28.90
C LYS A 105 -3.75 7.02 30.38
N ILE A 106 -2.90 7.81 31.01
CA ILE A 106 -2.55 7.67 32.42
C ILE A 106 -2.79 8.97 33.17
N ASN A 107 -3.09 8.86 34.46
CA ASN A 107 -3.26 9.99 35.37
C ASN A 107 -1.96 10.35 36.12
N ALA A 108 -1.97 11.45 36.88
CA ALA A 108 -0.77 11.93 37.59
C ALA A 108 -0.19 10.89 38.57
N ARG A 109 -1.01 10.02 39.17
CA ARG A 109 -0.56 8.99 40.10
C ARG A 109 0.13 7.81 39.39
N GLU A 110 -0.39 7.41 38.25
CA GLU A 110 0.22 6.37 37.41
C GLU A 110 1.53 6.87 36.80
N THR A 111 1.54 8.12 36.33
CA THR A 111 2.75 8.79 35.85
C THR A 111 3.86 8.81 36.91
N SER A 112 3.54 9.18 38.15
CA SER A 112 4.52 9.19 39.25
C SER A 112 5.17 7.82 39.46
N LYS A 113 4.42 6.74 39.28
CA LYS A 113 4.95 5.37 39.41
C LYS A 113 5.77 4.96 38.18
N LEU A 114 5.28 5.27 36.96
CA LEU A 114 5.92 4.89 35.70
C LEU A 114 7.26 5.60 35.52
N MET A 115 7.30 6.92 35.80
CA MET A 115 8.51 7.74 35.61
C MET A 115 9.41 7.80 36.87
N ASN A 116 8.99 7.20 37.97
CA ASN A 116 9.65 7.30 39.28
C ASN A 116 9.92 8.76 39.70
N ILE A 117 8.94 9.63 39.48
CA ILE A 117 8.98 11.06 39.79
C ILE A 117 8.04 11.32 41.00
N ASP A 118 8.38 12.35 41.78
CA ASP A 118 7.56 12.76 42.91
C ASP A 118 6.11 13.10 42.47
N TYR A 119 5.13 12.62 43.26
CA TYR A 119 3.71 12.79 42.94
C TYR A 119 3.29 14.26 42.86
N ASP A 120 3.80 15.11 43.80
CA ASP A 120 3.44 16.53 43.79
C ASP A 120 3.97 17.22 42.51
N LEU A 121 5.15 16.82 42.03
CA LEU A 121 5.70 17.29 40.77
C LEU A 121 4.85 16.81 39.57
N CYS A 122 4.41 15.55 39.58
CA CYS A 122 3.49 15.06 38.55
C CYS A 122 2.17 15.83 38.52
N CYS A 123 1.61 16.16 39.70
CA CYS A 123 0.41 17.00 39.75
C CYS A 123 0.63 18.40 39.15
N LEU A 124 1.79 19.01 39.38
CA LEU A 124 2.13 20.30 38.75
C LEU A 124 2.31 20.18 37.23
N LEU A 125 2.91 19.09 36.76
CA LEU A 125 3.05 18.81 35.31
C LEU A 125 1.70 18.66 34.63
N PHE A 126 0.78 17.91 35.24
CA PHE A 126 -0.56 17.74 34.70
C PHE A 126 -1.36 19.05 34.71
N GLN A 127 -1.22 19.87 35.75
CA GLN A 127 -1.82 21.22 35.78
C GLN A 127 -1.27 22.12 34.68
N ALA A 128 0.05 22.10 34.44
CA ALA A 128 0.69 22.89 33.40
C ALA A 128 0.29 22.38 32.01
N TYR A 129 0.28 21.05 31.80
CA TYR A 129 -0.17 20.45 30.56
C TYR A 129 -1.62 20.84 30.22
N GLY A 130 -2.53 20.69 31.17
CA GLY A 130 -3.94 21.06 30.99
C GLY A 130 -4.16 22.55 30.77
N ALA A 131 -3.29 23.42 31.30
CA ALA A 131 -3.38 24.86 31.05
C ALA A 131 -2.90 25.25 29.65
N GLU A 132 -2.01 24.48 29.05
CA GLU A 132 -1.45 24.72 27.70
C GLU A 132 -2.27 24.04 26.59
N HIS A 133 -3.16 23.06 26.93
CA HIS A 133 -3.97 22.31 25.98
C HIS A 133 -5.47 22.57 26.20
N ASP A 134 -6.10 23.23 25.23
CA ASP A 134 -7.50 23.71 25.34
C ASP A 134 -8.51 22.58 25.61
N GLU A 135 -8.24 21.36 25.15
CA GLU A 135 -9.10 20.19 25.36
C GLU A 135 -9.20 19.78 26.85
N TYR A 136 -8.17 20.08 27.65
CA TYR A 136 -8.13 19.82 29.09
C TYR A 136 -8.50 21.01 29.95
N ASN A 137 -8.56 22.22 29.39
CA ASN A 137 -8.87 23.47 30.09
C ASN A 137 -10.27 23.51 30.74
N ALA A 138 -11.19 22.67 30.28
CA ALA A 138 -12.55 22.59 30.82
C ALA A 138 -12.68 21.69 32.06
N ILE A 139 -11.62 20.94 32.42
CA ILE A 139 -11.64 19.98 33.51
C ILE A 139 -11.18 20.69 34.81
N PHE A 140 -12.06 21.46 35.41
CA PHE A 140 -11.87 22.04 36.76
C PHE A 140 -12.16 20.98 37.85
N GLY A 141 -11.33 19.94 37.90
CA GLY A 141 -11.47 18.86 38.88
C GLY A 141 -10.16 18.56 39.60
N ASP A 142 -10.13 17.43 40.31
CA ASP A 142 -8.89 16.87 40.84
C ASP A 142 -7.98 16.49 39.62
N VAL A 143 -6.68 16.79 39.72
CA VAL A 143 -5.67 16.43 38.71
C VAL A 143 -5.65 14.93 38.41
N ASN A 144 -6.22 14.11 39.29
CA ASN A 144 -6.37 12.67 39.09
C ASN A 144 -7.60 12.27 38.25
N ASP A 145 -8.46 13.22 37.91
CA ASP A 145 -9.71 12.94 37.21
C ASP A 145 -9.53 12.99 35.68
N TYR A 146 -8.36 13.43 35.19
CA TYR A 146 -8.05 13.41 33.75
C TYR A 146 -6.78 12.63 33.45
N GLU A 147 -6.76 12.05 32.26
CA GLU A 147 -5.72 11.18 31.77
C GLU A 147 -5.12 11.76 30.49
N VAL A 148 -3.82 11.60 30.33
CA VAL A 148 -3.04 12.08 29.17
C VAL A 148 -2.33 10.87 28.53
N PRO A 149 -2.27 10.77 27.20
CA PRO A 149 -1.49 9.73 26.55
C PRO A 149 -0.03 9.76 27.00
N ILE A 150 0.54 8.60 27.27
CA ILE A 150 1.93 8.47 27.73
C ILE A 150 2.88 9.22 26.80
N ILE A 151 2.75 9.01 25.49
CA ILE A 151 3.63 9.63 24.48
C ILE A 151 3.59 11.16 24.56
N ASP A 152 2.41 11.76 24.67
CA ASP A 152 2.26 13.21 24.72
C ASP A 152 2.82 13.80 26.02
N LEU A 153 2.63 13.08 27.12
CA LEU A 153 3.16 13.47 28.42
C LEU A 153 4.68 13.43 28.45
N PHE A 154 5.30 12.37 27.92
CA PHE A 154 6.78 12.26 27.87
C PHE A 154 7.40 13.33 26.98
N MET A 155 6.81 13.59 25.80
CA MET A 155 7.25 14.68 24.91
C MET A 155 7.18 16.03 25.62
N TYR A 156 6.10 16.28 26.35
CA TYR A 156 5.92 17.50 27.15
C TYR A 156 6.93 17.62 28.29
N VAL A 157 7.18 16.57 29.04
CA VAL A 157 8.17 16.55 30.12
C VAL A 157 9.56 16.86 29.60
N HIS A 158 9.96 16.23 28.49
CA HIS A 158 11.25 16.48 27.85
C HIS A 158 11.38 17.95 27.39
N GLU A 159 10.35 18.52 26.77
CA GLU A 159 10.33 19.95 26.39
C GLU A 159 10.54 20.86 27.60
N LYS A 160 9.85 20.59 28.73
CA LYS A 160 9.99 21.41 29.95
C LYS A 160 11.35 21.22 30.65
N MET A 161 11.99 20.07 30.49
CA MET A 161 13.37 19.83 30.92
C MET A 161 14.36 20.67 30.10
N ASP A 162 14.25 20.66 28.78
CA ASP A 162 15.09 21.45 27.88
C ASP A 162 14.99 22.97 28.13
N LEU A 163 13.80 23.42 28.47
CA LEU A 163 13.54 24.82 28.87
C LEU A 163 14.04 25.15 30.29
N GLY A 164 14.53 24.17 31.05
CA GLY A 164 15.02 24.35 32.41
C GLY A 164 13.92 24.64 33.44
N VAL A 165 12.64 24.32 33.11
CA VAL A 165 11.49 24.47 34.00
C VAL A 165 11.45 23.35 35.02
N ILE A 166 11.88 22.14 34.60
CA ILE A 166 11.94 20.94 35.43
C ILE A 166 13.40 20.57 35.64
N ASN A 167 13.79 20.32 36.90
CA ASN A 167 15.09 19.78 37.22
C ASN A 167 14.92 18.41 37.87
N LEU A 168 15.35 17.40 37.19
CA LEU A 168 15.39 16.01 37.66
C LEU A 168 16.84 15.64 38.06
N ASP A 169 17.01 14.54 38.75
CA ASP A 169 18.32 14.00 39.00
C ASP A 169 18.95 13.40 37.72
N GLU A 170 20.23 13.06 37.75
CA GLU A 170 20.97 12.61 36.58
C GLU A 170 20.44 11.29 36.03
N ASP A 171 20.02 10.36 36.89
CA ASP A 171 19.51 9.06 36.51
C ASP A 171 18.13 9.22 35.82
N GLN A 172 17.21 9.98 36.41
CA GLN A 172 15.90 10.31 35.84
C GLN A 172 16.02 11.05 34.50
N THR A 173 16.97 11.99 34.41
CA THR A 173 17.24 12.73 33.16
C THR A 173 17.68 11.79 32.03
N ASN A 174 18.58 10.84 32.33
CA ASN A 174 19.03 9.88 31.34
C ASN A 174 17.91 8.94 30.89
N ASP A 175 17.10 8.42 31.83
CA ASP A 175 15.99 7.55 31.53
C ASP A 175 14.94 8.25 30.62
N ILE A 176 14.65 9.52 30.89
CA ILE A 176 13.71 10.31 30.07
C ILE A 176 14.28 10.59 28.69
N ASN A 177 15.56 10.91 28.56
CA ASN A 177 16.19 11.13 27.26
C ASN A 177 16.23 9.86 26.41
N ASP A 178 16.60 8.72 26.99
CA ASP A 178 16.62 7.42 26.30
C ASP A 178 15.22 7.02 25.80
N LEU A 179 14.22 7.35 26.59
CA LEU A 179 12.83 7.09 26.21
C LEU A 179 12.35 8.07 25.16
N TYR A 180 12.66 9.36 25.29
CA TYR A 180 12.32 10.39 24.31
C TYR A 180 12.86 10.05 22.92
N ASP A 181 14.13 9.59 22.83
CA ASP A 181 14.69 9.18 21.54
C ASP A 181 13.89 8.04 20.90
N LYS A 182 13.51 7.02 21.69
CA LYS A 182 12.67 5.90 21.19
C LYS A 182 11.27 6.35 20.76
N LEU A 183 10.65 7.23 21.54
CA LEU A 183 9.31 7.77 21.24
C LEU A 183 9.33 8.64 19.99
N THR A 184 10.36 9.46 19.83
CA THR A 184 10.55 10.30 18.65
C THR A 184 10.75 9.45 17.41
N ASP A 185 11.59 8.42 17.48
CA ASP A 185 11.82 7.48 16.38
C ASP A 185 10.51 6.76 15.97
N ALA A 186 9.69 6.34 16.93
CA ALA A 186 8.40 5.72 16.65
C ALA A 186 7.42 6.73 16.02
N LYS A 187 7.34 7.93 16.59
CA LYS A 187 6.47 9.00 16.10
C LYS A 187 6.85 9.43 14.69
N ASP A 188 8.12 9.67 14.42
CA ASP A 188 8.64 10.07 13.10
C ASP A 188 8.35 9.02 12.02
N GLN A 189 8.27 7.74 12.41
CA GLN A 189 7.95 6.67 11.48
C GLN A 189 6.45 6.50 11.25
N LEU A 190 5.62 6.74 12.24
CA LEU A 190 4.19 6.37 12.23
C LEU A 190 3.25 7.57 12.20
N GLU A 191 3.69 8.76 12.55
CA GLU A 191 2.87 9.97 12.59
C GLU A 191 3.60 11.17 11.99
N SER A 192 2.84 12.08 11.41
CA SER A 192 3.26 13.41 10.97
C SER A 192 2.26 14.44 11.48
N ASP A 193 2.51 15.74 11.24
CA ASP A 193 1.62 16.82 11.71
C ASP A 193 0.14 16.64 11.33
N ASN A 194 -0.14 15.97 10.22
CA ASN A 194 -1.50 15.86 9.69
C ASN A 194 -1.98 14.42 9.51
N TYR A 195 -1.09 13.43 9.52
CA TYR A 195 -1.43 12.06 9.17
C TYR A 195 -0.74 11.05 10.07
N SER A 196 -1.48 10.00 10.43
CA SER A 196 -0.95 8.75 11.03
C SER A 196 -0.86 7.67 9.96
N ARG A 197 0.16 6.83 10.08
CA ARG A 197 0.41 5.67 9.23
C ARG A 197 0.28 4.38 10.03
N ILE A 198 -0.70 3.56 9.67
CA ILE A 198 -0.89 2.22 10.21
C ILE A 198 -0.38 1.22 9.17
N ILE A 199 0.49 0.30 9.55
CA ILE A 199 1.07 -0.71 8.68
C ILE A 199 0.46 -2.05 9.03
N PHE A 200 -0.28 -2.65 8.11
CA PHE A 200 -0.79 -4.01 8.22
C PHE A 200 0.07 -4.97 7.41
N THR A 201 0.31 -6.18 7.91
CA THR A 201 0.95 -7.25 7.15
C THR A 201 -0.08 -8.30 6.75
N TYR A 202 0.06 -8.83 5.53
CA TYR A 202 -0.84 -9.85 4.98
C TYR A 202 -0.09 -10.90 4.15
N LYS A 203 -0.66 -12.11 4.00
CA LYS A 203 0.01 -13.28 3.37
C LYS A 203 -0.53 -13.66 2.01
N CYS A 204 -1.70 -13.17 1.62
CA CYS A 204 -2.25 -13.51 0.32
C CYS A 204 -1.42 -12.92 -0.84
N ASP A 205 -1.44 -13.59 -1.98
CA ASP A 205 -0.72 -13.13 -3.17
C ASP A 205 -1.20 -11.73 -3.61
N ILE A 206 -0.25 -10.86 -3.98
CA ILE A 206 -0.46 -9.44 -4.32
C ILE A 206 -1.59 -9.23 -5.33
N GLU A 207 -1.68 -10.08 -6.36
CA GLU A 207 -2.66 -9.98 -7.45
C GLU A 207 -3.76 -11.06 -7.37
N SER A 208 -4.08 -11.52 -6.16
CA SER A 208 -5.16 -12.47 -5.93
C SER A 208 -6.50 -11.78 -5.71
N ASP A 209 -7.59 -12.50 -5.99
CA ASP A 209 -8.94 -12.04 -5.65
C ASP A 209 -9.11 -11.85 -4.14
N GLU A 210 -8.38 -12.65 -3.34
CA GLU A 210 -8.36 -12.55 -1.88
C GLU A 210 -7.74 -11.23 -1.43
N ALA A 211 -6.57 -10.82 -1.99
CA ALA A 211 -5.96 -9.53 -1.71
C ALA A 211 -6.87 -8.36 -2.09
N TYR A 212 -7.52 -8.43 -3.25
CA TYR A 212 -8.43 -7.39 -3.69
C TYR A 212 -9.70 -7.29 -2.84
N GLN A 213 -10.19 -8.42 -2.33
CA GLN A 213 -11.30 -8.41 -1.38
C GLN A 213 -10.87 -7.85 -0.03
N MET A 214 -9.73 -8.30 0.51
CA MET A 214 -9.14 -7.77 1.73
C MET A 214 -8.97 -6.24 1.66
N LEU A 215 -8.45 -5.69 0.57
CA LEU A 215 -8.31 -4.24 0.39
C LEU A 215 -9.66 -3.50 0.45
N LYS A 216 -10.74 -4.08 -0.09
CA LYS A 216 -12.08 -3.50 0.00
C LYS A 216 -12.61 -3.52 1.43
N ASP A 217 -12.39 -4.64 2.12
CA ASP A 217 -12.86 -4.82 3.49
C ASP A 217 -12.12 -3.85 4.41
N VAL A 218 -10.78 -3.77 4.31
CA VAL A 218 -9.96 -2.82 5.08
C VAL A 218 -10.40 -1.38 4.80
N ARG A 219 -10.60 -0.98 3.54
CA ARG A 219 -11.09 0.35 3.22
C ARG A 219 -12.44 0.63 3.89
N SER A 220 -13.37 -0.30 3.78
CA SER A 220 -14.70 -0.17 4.39
C SER A 220 -14.65 -0.07 5.91
N ASP A 221 -13.70 -0.77 6.55
CA ASP A 221 -13.52 -0.75 7.99
C ASP A 221 -12.92 0.57 8.47
N VAL A 222 -11.93 1.09 7.74
CA VAL A 222 -11.32 2.40 8.02
C VAL A 222 -12.32 3.53 7.82
N GLU A 223 -13.12 3.49 6.75
CA GLU A 223 -14.14 4.50 6.42
C GLU A 223 -15.29 4.58 7.45
N LYS A 224 -15.42 3.59 8.36
CA LYS A 224 -16.36 3.69 9.50
C LYS A 224 -15.92 4.74 10.54
N TYR A 225 -14.62 5.03 10.59
CA TYR A 225 -14.03 5.91 11.60
C TYR A 225 -13.40 7.17 11.01
N TYR A 226 -12.94 7.13 9.75
CA TYR A 226 -12.27 8.23 9.07
C TYR A 226 -12.95 8.54 7.75
N ASP A 227 -13.26 9.81 7.50
CA ASP A 227 -13.85 10.26 6.22
C ASP A 227 -12.83 10.22 5.07
N GLU A 228 -11.53 10.34 5.40
CA GLU A 228 -10.43 10.28 4.45
C GLU A 228 -9.46 9.18 4.85
N CYS A 229 -9.15 8.28 3.91
CA CYS A 229 -8.09 7.29 4.06
C CYS A 229 -7.40 7.02 2.73
N LEU A 230 -6.08 6.80 2.80
CA LEU A 230 -5.28 6.36 1.66
C LEU A 230 -4.70 4.98 1.96
N LEU A 231 -4.85 4.07 1.01
CA LEU A 231 -4.27 2.74 1.08
C LEU A 231 -3.09 2.68 0.11
N VAL A 232 -1.95 2.20 0.57
CA VAL A 232 -0.72 2.09 -0.22
C VAL A 232 -0.13 0.69 -0.04
N SER A 233 -0.09 -0.09 -1.11
CA SER A 233 0.55 -1.41 -1.16
C SER A 233 0.80 -1.83 -2.60
N ASP A 234 1.58 -2.89 -2.79
CA ASP A 234 1.77 -3.48 -4.11
C ASP A 234 0.45 -4.01 -4.69
N SER A 235 -0.44 -4.57 -3.86
CA SER A 235 -1.77 -5.02 -4.28
C SER A 235 -2.68 -3.86 -4.71
N VAL A 236 -2.63 -2.70 -4.05
CA VAL A 236 -3.35 -1.48 -4.46
C VAL A 236 -2.84 -1.02 -5.82
N ASN A 237 -1.52 -0.91 -5.95
CA ASN A 237 -0.87 -0.46 -7.18
C ASN A 237 -1.19 -1.40 -8.37
N SER A 238 -1.08 -2.71 -8.16
CA SER A 238 -1.39 -3.70 -9.20
C SER A 238 -2.85 -3.65 -9.63
N ARG A 239 -3.78 -3.43 -8.69
CA ARG A 239 -5.20 -3.27 -8.97
C ARG A 239 -5.47 -2.00 -9.77
N ASP A 240 -4.95 -0.86 -9.34
CA ASP A 240 -5.15 0.43 -10.01
C ASP A 240 -4.58 0.43 -11.43
N LEU A 241 -3.41 -0.21 -11.61
CA LEU A 241 -2.84 -0.45 -12.94
C LEU A 241 -3.75 -1.34 -13.79
N GLY A 242 -4.30 -2.42 -13.21
CA GLY A 242 -5.21 -3.33 -13.88
C GLY A 242 -6.49 -2.66 -14.36
N ASP A 243 -7.11 -1.88 -13.49
CA ASP A 243 -8.35 -1.15 -13.77
C ASP A 243 -8.15 -0.09 -14.86
N SER A 244 -7.01 0.60 -14.86
CA SER A 244 -6.68 1.64 -15.86
C SER A 244 -6.23 1.04 -17.20
N PHE A 245 -5.45 -0.05 -17.15
CA PHE A 245 -4.78 -0.63 -18.32
C PHE A 245 -5.75 -1.04 -19.43
N GLY A 246 -6.85 -1.73 -19.10
CA GLY A 246 -7.79 -2.24 -20.09
C GLY A 246 -8.43 -1.14 -20.94
N GLY A 247 -8.85 -0.06 -20.31
CA GLY A 247 -9.47 1.07 -20.99
C GLY A 247 -8.51 1.88 -21.85
N ASP A 248 -7.35 2.20 -21.30
CA ASP A 248 -6.36 3.04 -21.97
C ASP A 248 -5.65 2.30 -23.09
N ASN A 249 -5.34 1.02 -22.89
CA ASN A 249 -4.73 0.18 -23.91
C ASN A 249 -5.61 0.06 -25.16
N ASN A 250 -6.92 -0.12 -25.00
CA ASN A 250 -7.84 -0.18 -26.15
C ASN A 250 -7.89 1.14 -26.93
N LYS A 251 -7.87 2.28 -26.23
CA LYS A 251 -7.83 3.61 -26.88
C LYS A 251 -6.52 3.82 -27.65
N ILE A 252 -5.38 3.50 -27.02
CA ILE A 252 -4.05 3.63 -27.64
C ILE A 252 -3.96 2.76 -28.87
N ASN A 253 -4.35 1.49 -28.80
CA ASN A 253 -4.33 0.57 -29.95
C ASN A 253 -5.21 1.07 -31.09
N LEU A 254 -6.41 1.56 -30.81
CA LEU A 254 -7.29 2.10 -31.85
C LEU A 254 -6.66 3.31 -32.54
N ILE A 255 -6.13 4.26 -31.79
CA ILE A 255 -5.47 5.46 -32.33
C ILE A 255 -4.26 5.08 -33.16
N THR A 256 -3.43 4.14 -32.69
CA THR A 256 -2.24 3.66 -33.40
C THR A 256 -2.61 3.00 -34.72
N ILE A 257 -3.59 2.11 -34.74
CA ILE A 257 -4.09 1.44 -35.96
C ILE A 257 -4.60 2.48 -36.97
N LEU A 258 -5.40 3.44 -36.52
CA LEU A 258 -5.93 4.50 -37.40
C LEU A 258 -4.82 5.40 -37.96
N ALA A 259 -3.87 5.81 -37.10
CA ALA A 259 -2.74 6.63 -37.56
C ALA A 259 -1.86 5.89 -38.58
N LEU A 260 -1.54 4.62 -38.29
CA LEU A 260 -0.76 3.78 -39.21
C LEU A 260 -1.46 3.61 -40.56
N LEU A 261 -2.78 3.33 -40.50
CA LEU A 261 -3.58 3.16 -41.69
C LEU A 261 -3.61 4.44 -42.55
N LEU A 262 -3.78 5.61 -41.96
CA LEU A 262 -3.73 6.91 -42.64
C LEU A 262 -2.37 7.16 -43.30
N ILE A 263 -1.28 6.98 -42.54
CA ILE A 263 0.10 7.18 -43.08
C ILE A 263 0.33 6.28 -44.27
N LEU A 264 -0.03 4.99 -44.16
CA LEU A 264 0.15 4.04 -45.26
C LEU A 264 -0.74 4.36 -46.48
N MET A 265 -1.99 4.80 -46.27
CA MET A 265 -2.87 5.21 -47.38
C MET A 265 -2.30 6.40 -48.14
N PHE A 266 -1.75 7.40 -47.47
CA PHE A 266 -1.07 8.52 -48.10
C PHE A 266 0.19 8.07 -48.87
N THR A 267 0.97 7.16 -48.28
CA THR A 267 2.23 6.67 -48.88
C THR A 267 1.96 5.83 -50.12
N PHE A 268 1.04 4.87 -50.06
CA PHE A 268 0.75 3.96 -51.17
C PHE A 268 -0.26 4.49 -52.18
N ARG A 269 -0.91 5.62 -51.90
CA ARG A 269 -2.00 6.19 -52.70
C ARG A 269 -3.06 5.16 -53.09
N SER A 270 -3.32 4.20 -52.23
CA SER A 270 -4.24 3.08 -52.39
C SER A 270 -4.79 2.70 -51.04
N ALA A 271 -6.04 2.28 -50.95
CA ALA A 271 -6.65 1.82 -49.69
C ALA A 271 -6.45 0.31 -49.44
N GLY A 272 -6.33 -0.49 -50.47
CA GLY A 272 -6.31 -1.95 -50.34
C GLY A 272 -5.01 -2.50 -49.75
N VAL A 273 -3.84 -2.01 -50.18
CA VAL A 273 -2.55 -2.47 -49.70
C VAL A 273 -2.33 -2.11 -48.22
N PRO A 274 -2.59 -0.86 -47.78
CA PRO A 274 -2.51 -0.51 -46.36
C PRO A 274 -3.37 -1.37 -45.43
N VAL A 275 -4.62 -1.62 -45.80
CA VAL A 275 -5.53 -2.47 -44.99
C VAL A 275 -4.97 -3.88 -44.83
N LEU A 276 -4.46 -4.49 -45.91
CA LEU A 276 -3.84 -5.82 -45.86
C LEU A 276 -2.58 -5.84 -44.97
N LEU A 277 -1.75 -4.80 -45.06
CA LEU A 277 -0.51 -4.69 -44.25
C LEU A 277 -0.85 -4.54 -42.77
N VAL A 278 -1.77 -3.62 -42.42
CA VAL A 278 -2.21 -3.43 -41.05
C VAL A 278 -2.85 -4.70 -40.49
N LEU A 279 -3.70 -5.39 -41.27
CA LEU A 279 -4.31 -6.65 -40.87
C LEU A 279 -3.26 -7.74 -40.61
N ALA A 280 -2.20 -7.82 -41.44
CA ALA A 280 -1.14 -8.79 -41.25
C ALA A 280 -0.30 -8.50 -40.00
N ILE A 281 0.06 -7.24 -39.77
CA ILE A 281 0.83 -6.80 -38.61
C ILE A 281 0.00 -7.05 -37.32
N GLN A 282 -1.20 -6.51 -37.28
CA GLN A 282 -2.08 -6.65 -36.12
C GLN A 282 -2.45 -8.11 -35.85
N GLY A 283 -2.70 -8.88 -36.90
CA GLY A 283 -2.96 -10.31 -36.79
C GLY A 283 -1.79 -11.08 -36.17
N SER A 284 -0.57 -10.74 -36.55
CA SER A 284 0.65 -11.34 -36.00
C SER A 284 0.80 -11.03 -34.51
N VAL A 285 0.45 -9.80 -34.09
CA VAL A 285 0.46 -9.39 -32.68
C VAL A 285 -0.59 -10.18 -31.87
N TRP A 286 -1.82 -10.28 -32.37
CA TRP A 286 -2.86 -11.05 -31.69
C TRP A 286 -2.50 -12.55 -31.58
N ILE A 287 -1.93 -13.14 -32.62
CA ILE A 287 -1.45 -14.52 -32.56
C ILE A 287 -0.35 -14.67 -31.51
N ASN A 288 0.60 -13.73 -31.44
CA ASN A 288 1.67 -13.78 -30.45
C ASN A 288 1.11 -13.69 -29.03
N PHE A 289 0.18 -12.77 -28.78
CA PHE A 289 -0.45 -12.60 -27.46
C PHE A 289 -1.50 -13.64 -27.11
N SER A 290 -1.89 -14.50 -28.03
CA SER A 290 -2.72 -15.68 -27.72
C SER A 290 -1.92 -16.82 -27.07
N ILE A 291 -0.59 -16.85 -27.22
CA ILE A 291 0.27 -17.91 -26.68
C ILE A 291 0.23 -17.99 -25.14
N PRO A 292 0.30 -16.89 -24.37
CA PRO A 292 0.17 -16.91 -22.94
C PRO A 292 -1.13 -17.59 -22.46
N PHE A 293 -2.26 -17.26 -23.09
CA PHE A 293 -3.54 -17.89 -22.78
C PHE A 293 -3.49 -19.41 -23.03
N LEU A 294 -2.95 -19.86 -24.17
CA LEU A 294 -2.82 -21.29 -24.52
C LEU A 294 -1.87 -22.06 -23.60
N THR A 295 -0.88 -21.38 -23.04
CA THR A 295 0.11 -21.99 -22.13
C THR A 295 -0.25 -21.84 -20.66
N GLY A 296 -1.38 -21.17 -20.33
CA GLY A 296 -1.79 -20.87 -18.95
C GLY A 296 -0.87 -19.90 -18.23
N GLN A 297 -0.11 -19.09 -18.97
CA GLN A 297 0.81 -18.09 -18.42
C GLN A 297 0.14 -16.71 -18.38
N ARG A 298 0.50 -15.90 -17.39
CA ARG A 298 0.11 -14.48 -17.37
C ARG A 298 1.07 -13.66 -18.23
N LEU A 299 0.55 -12.66 -18.92
CA LEU A 299 1.33 -11.75 -19.76
C LEU A 299 1.69 -10.50 -18.95
N TYR A 300 3.00 -10.25 -18.81
CA TYR A 300 3.42 -9.01 -18.15
C TYR A 300 3.00 -7.79 -18.98
N PHE A 301 2.26 -6.87 -18.34
CA PHE A 301 1.62 -5.75 -19.03
C PHE A 301 2.59 -4.85 -19.80
N LEU A 302 3.81 -4.62 -19.26
CA LEU A 302 4.83 -3.83 -19.96
C LEU A 302 5.31 -4.52 -21.24
N ALA A 303 5.41 -5.85 -21.30
CA ALA A 303 5.77 -6.56 -22.53
C ALA A 303 4.71 -6.35 -23.61
N TYR A 304 3.43 -6.34 -23.22
CA TYR A 304 2.36 -6.00 -24.15
C TYR A 304 2.45 -4.55 -24.64
N LEU A 305 2.66 -3.57 -23.75
CA LEU A 305 2.81 -2.16 -24.12
C LEU A 305 3.98 -1.93 -25.07
N VAL A 306 5.14 -2.54 -24.80
CA VAL A 306 6.32 -2.42 -25.66
C VAL A 306 6.03 -2.98 -27.05
N VAL A 307 5.46 -4.19 -27.16
CA VAL A 307 5.18 -4.81 -28.47
C VAL A 307 4.10 -4.03 -29.22
N SER A 308 3.05 -3.55 -28.55
CA SER A 308 1.99 -2.76 -29.19
C SER A 308 2.46 -1.36 -29.60
N SER A 309 3.51 -0.81 -28.97
CA SER A 309 4.07 0.51 -29.30
C SER A 309 5.08 0.50 -30.47
N ILE A 310 5.68 -0.65 -30.77
CA ILE A 310 6.70 -0.79 -31.81
C ILE A 310 6.07 -1.02 -33.20
N GLN A 311 4.76 -1.16 -33.29
CA GLN A 311 4.03 -1.30 -34.55
C GLN A 311 4.07 -0.01 -35.38
#